data_08dcfce5b0f642dc445f4f460b0634d2
#
_entry.id   08dcfce5b0f642dc445f4f460b0634d2
#
_cell.length_a   1.000
_cell.length_b   1.000
_cell.length_c   1.000
_cell.angle_alpha   90.00
_cell.angle_beta   90.00
_cell.angle_gamma   90.00
#
_symmetry.space_group_name_H-M   'P 1'
#
loop_
_entity.id
_entity.type
_entity.pdbx_description
1 polymer ?
#
loop_
_entity_poly.entity_id
_entity_poly.type
_entity_poly.pdbx_seq_one_letter_code
_entity_poly.pdbx_strand_id
1 'polypeptide(L)'
;MASVKFVAVSRGLGGILDYVTNREKTTDALITDVNCVAQTARDEFEAVKKQFRKTGGRGYYHIVQSFSPDDPLDFKTAHEIGIKFAEYFQGYQCVVATHMNTDHIHNHIVMNSVNFETGRKFHQSAREMQQAKEFSNQLCLQYLSLIH
;
A
#
# COMPACT_ATOMS: atom_id res chain seq x y z
N MET A 1 8.85 11.70 10.14
CA MET A 1 8.46 11.53 8.73
C MET A 1 8.56 10.07 8.34
N ALA A 2 7.90 9.68 7.27
CA ALA A 2 7.90 8.28 6.84
C ALA A 2 8.90 8.05 5.73
N SER A 3 9.57 6.90 5.78
CA SER A 3 10.31 6.40 4.64
C SER A 3 9.40 5.49 3.82
N VAL A 4 9.60 5.42 2.51
CA VAL A 4 8.79 4.61 1.62
C VAL A 4 9.71 3.73 0.76
N LYS A 5 9.38 2.43 0.72
CA LYS A 5 10.11 1.46 -0.08
C LYS A 5 9.13 0.75 -1.03
N PHE A 6 9.47 0.70 -2.31
CA PHE A 6 8.71 -0.01 -3.33
C PHE A 6 9.44 -1.28 -3.72
N VAL A 7 8.76 -2.42 -3.65
CA VAL A 7 9.33 -3.71 -4.07
C VAL A 7 8.41 -4.33 -5.12
N ALA A 8 8.93 -4.49 -6.33
CA ALA A 8 8.21 -5.19 -7.40
C ALA A 8 8.40 -6.69 -7.22
N VAL A 9 7.32 -7.45 -7.26
CA VAL A 9 7.35 -8.90 -7.04
C VAL A 9 6.54 -9.60 -8.12
N SER A 10 7.08 -10.72 -8.62
CA SER A 10 6.41 -11.46 -9.70
C SER A 10 5.53 -12.60 -9.20
N ARG A 11 5.77 -13.12 -7.98
CA ARG A 11 5.05 -14.29 -7.44
C ARG A 11 4.74 -14.10 -5.97
N GLY A 12 3.85 -14.94 -5.44
CA GLY A 12 3.59 -15.00 -4.01
C GLY A 12 2.54 -14.04 -3.52
N LEU A 13 1.62 -13.61 -4.38
CA LEU A 13 0.56 -12.66 -4.00
C LEU A 13 -0.27 -13.16 -2.82
N GLY A 14 -0.70 -14.44 -2.84
CA GLY A 14 -1.47 -14.99 -1.74
C GLY A 14 -0.72 -14.96 -0.42
N GLY A 15 0.57 -15.30 -0.46
CA GLY A 15 1.41 -15.30 0.74
C GLY A 15 1.62 -13.91 1.32
N ILE A 16 1.85 -12.90 0.48
CA ILE A 16 2.03 -11.54 0.98
C ILE A 16 0.71 -10.97 1.53
N LEU A 17 -0.41 -11.26 0.88
CA LEU A 17 -1.71 -10.82 1.38
C LEU A 17 -2.01 -11.44 2.74
N ASP A 18 -1.73 -12.72 2.92
CA ASP A 18 -1.89 -13.40 4.21
C ASP A 18 -0.97 -12.79 5.28
N TYR A 19 0.27 -12.47 4.91
CA TYR A 19 1.23 -11.87 5.82
C TYR A 19 0.77 -10.49 6.31
N VAL A 20 0.40 -9.61 5.37
CA VAL A 20 0.08 -8.23 5.74
C VAL A 20 -1.25 -8.13 6.51
N THR A 21 -2.17 -9.06 6.28
CA THR A 21 -3.46 -9.08 6.98
C THR A 21 -3.49 -10.01 8.20
N ASN A 22 -2.34 -10.55 8.60
CA ASN A 22 -2.24 -11.45 9.74
C ASN A 22 -2.68 -10.74 11.03
N ARG A 23 -3.65 -11.30 11.74
CA ARG A 23 -4.25 -10.70 12.94
C ARG A 23 -3.33 -10.66 14.16
N GLU A 24 -2.17 -11.31 14.10
CA GLU A 24 -1.11 -11.14 15.10
C GLU A 24 -0.35 -9.83 14.91
N LYS A 25 -0.44 -9.22 13.73
CA LYS A 25 0.29 -8.00 13.35
C LYS A 25 -0.61 -6.78 13.20
N THR A 26 -1.90 -6.99 12.97
CA THR A 26 -2.86 -5.94 12.70
C THR A 26 -4.26 -6.36 13.16
N THR A 27 -5.23 -5.48 13.00
CA THR A 27 -6.65 -5.73 13.30
C THR A 27 -7.51 -5.38 12.10
N ASP A 28 -8.77 -5.83 12.10
CA ASP A 28 -9.70 -5.48 11.00
C ASP A 28 -9.87 -3.97 10.83
N ALA A 29 -9.82 -3.21 11.91
CA ALA A 29 -9.94 -1.75 11.87
C ALA A 29 -8.74 -1.09 11.17
N LEU A 30 -7.62 -1.79 11.05
CA LEU A 30 -6.39 -1.30 10.43
C LEU A 30 -6.06 -2.03 9.13
N ILE A 31 -7.08 -2.58 8.48
CA ILE A 31 -6.99 -3.14 7.13
C ILE A 31 -8.04 -2.44 6.28
N THR A 32 -7.62 -1.83 5.18
CA THR A 32 -8.52 -1.14 4.25
C THR A 32 -8.19 -1.55 2.83
N ASP A 33 -9.21 -1.79 2.03
CA ASP A 33 -9.06 -2.06 0.61
C ASP A 33 -9.37 -0.81 -0.21
N VAL A 34 -8.71 -0.70 -1.35
CA VAL A 34 -8.89 0.39 -2.32
C VAL A 34 -9.14 -0.25 -3.67
N ASN A 35 -10.31 0.00 -4.25
CA ASN A 35 -10.71 -0.54 -5.55
C ASN A 35 -10.79 -2.07 -5.61
N CYS A 36 -10.93 -2.71 -4.46
CA CYS A 36 -11.06 -4.16 -4.35
C CYS A 36 -11.70 -4.51 -3.01
N VAL A 37 -11.93 -5.79 -2.77
CA VAL A 37 -12.34 -6.32 -1.46
C VAL A 37 -11.17 -7.13 -0.91
N ALA A 38 -10.76 -6.82 0.32
CA ALA A 38 -9.54 -7.42 0.90
C ALA A 38 -9.58 -8.95 0.92
N GLN A 39 -10.74 -9.54 1.26
CA GLN A 39 -10.90 -10.99 1.37
C GLN A 39 -10.74 -11.73 0.04
N THR A 40 -11.03 -11.06 -1.07
CA THR A 40 -10.97 -11.61 -2.43
C THR A 40 -9.93 -10.91 -3.30
N ALA A 41 -9.03 -10.14 -2.69
CA ALA A 41 -8.07 -9.31 -3.42
C ALA A 41 -7.19 -10.12 -4.37
N ARG A 42 -6.74 -11.30 -3.96
CA ARG A 42 -5.94 -12.18 -4.81
C ARG A 42 -6.65 -12.49 -6.12
N ASP A 43 -7.90 -12.94 -6.03
CA ASP A 43 -8.68 -13.30 -7.21
C ASP A 43 -9.00 -12.07 -8.06
N GLU A 44 -9.30 -10.94 -7.42
CA GLU A 44 -9.60 -9.70 -8.13
C GLU A 44 -8.37 -9.17 -8.86
N PHE A 45 -7.20 -9.22 -8.25
CA PHE A 45 -5.94 -8.80 -8.89
C PHE A 45 -5.65 -9.67 -10.11
N GLU A 46 -5.81 -10.97 -9.96
CA GLU A 46 -5.56 -11.92 -11.06
C GLU A 46 -6.59 -11.75 -12.18
N ALA A 47 -7.86 -11.48 -11.85
CA ALA A 47 -8.89 -11.25 -12.84
C ALA A 47 -8.61 -10.02 -13.71
N VAL A 48 -8.14 -8.93 -13.09
CA VAL A 48 -7.76 -7.71 -13.82
C VAL A 48 -6.60 -8.00 -14.77
N LYS A 49 -5.56 -8.69 -14.29
CA LYS A 49 -4.41 -9.06 -15.14
C LYS A 49 -4.83 -9.93 -16.33
N LYS A 50 -5.73 -10.88 -16.13
CA LYS A 50 -6.25 -11.74 -17.19
C LYS A 50 -7.09 -10.95 -18.18
N GLN A 51 -7.96 -10.06 -17.69
CA GLN A 51 -8.80 -9.21 -18.52
C GLN A 51 -7.98 -8.42 -19.52
N PHE A 52 -6.86 -7.88 -19.11
CA PHE A 52 -6.00 -7.06 -19.96
C PHE A 52 -4.82 -7.85 -20.57
N ARG A 53 -4.78 -9.16 -20.36
CA ARG A 53 -3.73 -10.07 -20.89
C ARG A 53 -2.33 -9.66 -20.45
N LYS A 54 -2.19 -9.29 -19.18
CA LYS A 54 -0.90 -8.85 -18.59
C LYS A 54 -0.56 -9.70 -17.37
N THR A 55 -0.46 -11.01 -17.59
CA THR A 55 -0.26 -11.99 -16.52
C THR A 55 1.21 -12.28 -16.21
N GLY A 56 2.14 -11.80 -17.05
CA GLY A 56 3.57 -12.05 -16.87
C GLY A 56 4.30 -10.90 -16.17
N GLY A 57 5.55 -11.13 -15.83
CA GLY A 57 6.41 -10.14 -15.22
C GLY A 57 6.02 -9.75 -13.80
N ARG A 58 6.09 -8.47 -13.51
CA ARG A 58 5.73 -7.95 -12.19
C ARG A 58 4.24 -8.19 -11.92
N GLY A 59 3.95 -8.92 -10.84
CA GLY A 59 2.58 -9.28 -10.48
C GLY A 59 1.93 -8.30 -9.52
N TYR A 60 2.73 -7.74 -8.61
CA TYR A 60 2.25 -6.77 -7.64
C TYR A 60 3.43 -5.96 -7.10
N TYR A 61 3.10 -4.89 -6.37
CA TYR A 61 4.09 -4.11 -5.64
C TYR A 61 3.78 -4.22 -4.15
N HIS A 62 4.81 -4.47 -3.37
CA HIS A 62 4.75 -4.39 -1.92
C HIS A 62 5.39 -3.07 -1.52
N ILE A 63 4.58 -2.15 -1.03
CA ILE A 63 5.01 -0.81 -0.64
C ILE A 63 5.00 -0.76 0.88
N VAL A 64 6.12 -0.36 1.47
CA VAL A 64 6.24 -0.24 2.93
C VAL A 64 6.47 1.23 3.27
N GLN A 65 5.57 1.78 4.06
CA GLN A 65 5.67 3.14 4.59
C GLN A 65 5.97 3.03 6.09
N SER A 66 7.17 3.44 6.48
CA SER A 66 7.67 3.29 7.85
C SER A 66 7.76 4.65 8.52
N PHE A 67 7.13 4.78 9.68
CA PHE A 67 7.10 6.05 10.42
C PHE A 67 8.22 6.09 11.45
N SER A 68 8.76 7.30 11.69
CA SER A 68 9.76 7.49 12.73
C SER A 68 9.13 7.24 14.11
N PRO A 69 9.82 6.53 15.03
CA PRO A 69 9.31 6.35 16.39
C PRO A 69 9.19 7.68 17.15
N ASP A 70 9.85 8.74 16.67
CA ASP A 70 9.77 10.06 17.28
C ASP A 70 8.51 10.84 16.86
N ASP A 71 7.83 10.40 15.82
CA ASP A 71 6.59 11.03 15.37
C ASP A 71 5.43 10.59 16.27
N PRO A 72 4.66 11.56 16.84
CA PRO A 72 3.57 11.22 17.76
C PRO A 72 2.32 10.79 17.00
N LEU A 73 2.40 9.68 16.28
CA LEU A 73 1.31 9.10 15.53
C LEU A 73 0.73 7.89 16.25
N ASP A 74 -0.60 7.82 16.33
CA ASP A 74 -1.27 6.59 16.73
C ASP A 74 -1.51 5.69 15.50
N PHE A 75 -1.92 4.46 15.74
CA PHE A 75 -2.14 3.50 14.66
C PHE A 75 -3.24 3.95 13.70
N LYS A 76 -4.30 4.56 14.22
CA LYS A 76 -5.41 5.04 13.40
C LYS A 76 -4.97 6.15 12.43
N THR A 77 -4.21 7.12 12.93
CA THR A 77 -3.70 8.22 12.09
C THR A 77 -2.71 7.70 11.06
N ALA A 78 -1.81 6.80 11.46
CA ALA A 78 -0.88 6.17 10.54
C ALA A 78 -1.63 5.41 9.44
N HIS A 79 -2.71 4.71 9.80
CA HIS A 79 -3.54 3.99 8.83
C HIS A 79 -4.20 4.94 7.83
N GLU A 80 -4.74 6.06 8.29
CA GLU A 80 -5.34 7.07 7.41
C GLU A 80 -4.32 7.62 6.41
N ILE A 81 -3.10 7.87 6.87
CA ILE A 81 -2.00 8.30 5.99
C ILE A 81 -1.72 7.22 4.93
N GLY A 82 -1.70 5.95 5.33
CA GLY A 82 -1.49 4.84 4.41
C GLY A 82 -2.57 4.74 3.34
N ILE A 83 -3.83 4.92 3.72
CA ILE A 83 -4.96 4.92 2.78
C ILE A 83 -4.81 6.05 1.77
N LYS A 84 -4.54 7.26 2.24
CA LYS A 84 -4.35 8.43 1.37
C LYS A 84 -3.17 8.23 0.42
N PHE A 85 -2.10 7.61 0.91
CA PHE A 85 -0.95 7.31 0.07
C PHE A 85 -1.30 6.28 -1.01
N ALA A 86 -2.04 5.23 -0.66
CA ALA A 86 -2.48 4.23 -1.64
C ALA A 86 -3.39 4.86 -2.72
N GLU A 87 -4.26 5.78 -2.33
CA GLU A 87 -5.16 6.47 -3.25
C GLU A 87 -4.44 7.40 -4.24
N TYR A 88 -3.20 7.76 -3.95
CA TYR A 88 -2.35 8.51 -4.88
C TYR A 88 -2.17 7.77 -6.21
N PHE A 89 -2.15 6.45 -6.17
CA PHE A 89 -1.98 5.61 -7.36
C PHE A 89 -3.35 5.28 -7.96
N GLN A 90 -3.92 6.23 -8.68
CA GLN A 90 -5.28 6.13 -9.22
C GLN A 90 -5.45 4.95 -10.17
N GLY A 91 -6.53 4.20 -9.98
CA GLY A 91 -6.88 3.06 -10.82
C GLY A 91 -6.17 1.76 -10.44
N TYR A 92 -5.37 1.75 -9.38
CA TYR A 92 -4.72 0.54 -8.90
C TYR A 92 -5.43 0.01 -7.67
N GLN A 93 -5.62 -1.30 -7.65
CA GLN A 93 -6.22 -2.00 -6.52
C GLN A 93 -5.17 -2.17 -5.43
N CYS A 94 -5.52 -1.85 -4.19
CA CYS A 94 -4.59 -1.94 -3.07
C CYS A 94 -5.26 -2.56 -1.86
N VAL A 95 -4.47 -3.28 -1.06
CA VAL A 95 -4.82 -3.64 0.31
C VAL A 95 -3.83 -2.94 1.22
N VAL A 96 -4.33 -2.14 2.16
CA VAL A 96 -3.53 -1.36 3.10
C VAL A 96 -3.69 -1.95 4.48
N ALA A 97 -2.59 -2.34 5.12
CA ALA A 97 -2.61 -2.88 6.48
C ALA A 97 -1.55 -2.16 7.34
N THR A 98 -1.96 -1.70 8.51
CA THR A 98 -1.06 -1.08 9.47
C THR A 98 -0.64 -2.11 10.49
N HIS A 99 0.67 -2.33 10.63
CA HIS A 99 1.22 -3.30 11.57
C HIS A 99 1.55 -2.63 12.91
N MET A 100 1.12 -3.28 13.99
CA MET A 100 1.19 -2.76 15.36
C MET A 100 2.23 -3.47 16.23
N ASN A 101 2.80 -4.56 15.77
CA ASN A 101 3.60 -5.46 16.60
C ASN A 101 5.09 -5.16 16.63
N THR A 102 5.49 -3.97 16.19
CA THR A 102 6.89 -3.55 16.14
C THR A 102 7.08 -2.23 16.87
N ASP A 103 8.34 -1.88 17.15
CA ASP A 103 8.67 -0.60 17.78
C ASP A 103 8.36 0.60 16.88
N HIS A 104 8.20 0.34 15.59
CA HIS A 104 7.87 1.35 14.59
C HIS A 104 6.52 1.00 13.95
N ILE A 105 5.74 2.03 13.64
CA ILE A 105 4.51 1.82 12.89
C ILE A 105 4.86 1.66 11.42
N HIS A 106 4.32 0.61 10.80
CA HIS A 106 4.51 0.37 9.37
C HIS A 106 3.16 0.21 8.70
N ASN A 107 3.00 0.87 7.55
CA ASN A 107 1.92 0.54 6.63
C ASN A 107 2.48 -0.37 5.55
N HIS A 108 1.78 -1.48 5.30
CA HIS A 108 2.04 -2.36 4.18
C HIS A 108 0.95 -2.16 3.16
N ILE A 109 1.33 -1.84 1.93
CA ILE A 109 0.40 -1.66 0.82
C ILE A 109 0.74 -2.70 -0.22
N VAL A 110 -0.21 -3.56 -0.54
CA VAL A 110 -0.09 -4.54 -1.62
C VAL A 110 -0.90 -4.02 -2.79
N MET A 111 -0.21 -3.62 -3.86
CA MET A 111 -0.82 -2.96 -5.01
C MET A 111 -0.73 -3.85 -6.25
N ASN A 112 -1.85 -4.02 -6.94
CA ASN A 112 -1.87 -4.75 -8.20
C ASN A 112 -0.98 -4.03 -9.23
N SER A 113 -0.29 -4.80 -10.04
CA SER A 113 0.60 -4.27 -11.08
C SER A 113 -0.12 -3.72 -12.29
N VAL A 114 -1.41 -4.03 -12.45
CA VAL A 114 -2.19 -3.62 -13.63
C VAL A 114 -3.35 -2.73 -13.19
N ASN A 115 -3.47 -1.57 -13.83
CA ASN A 115 -4.55 -0.62 -13.59
C ASN A 115 -5.88 -1.23 -14.02
N PHE A 116 -6.87 -1.26 -13.14
CA PHE A 116 -8.15 -1.90 -13.45
C PHE A 116 -8.99 -1.09 -14.42
N GLU A 117 -8.73 0.21 -14.55
CA GLU A 117 -9.45 1.08 -15.48
C GLU A 117 -8.81 1.10 -16.87
N THR A 118 -7.48 1.21 -16.94
CA THR A 118 -6.76 1.44 -18.20
C THR A 118 -6.06 0.20 -18.74
N GLY A 119 -5.81 -0.80 -17.89
CA GLY A 119 -5.03 -1.97 -18.23
C GLY A 119 -3.53 -1.73 -18.30
N ARG A 120 -3.05 -0.55 -17.95
CA ARG A 120 -1.62 -0.24 -17.97
C ARG A 120 -0.90 -0.90 -16.80
N LYS A 121 0.26 -1.47 -17.07
CA LYS A 121 1.15 -1.93 -16.00
C LYS A 121 1.77 -0.74 -15.29
N PHE A 122 1.86 -0.85 -13.97
CA PHE A 122 2.49 0.20 -13.18
C PHE A 122 3.97 0.33 -13.57
N HIS A 123 4.37 1.55 -13.82
CA HIS A 123 5.76 1.92 -14.06
C HIS A 123 5.98 3.30 -13.46
N GLN A 124 7.08 3.47 -12.75
CA GLN A 124 7.45 4.81 -12.31
C GLN A 124 8.95 5.02 -12.54
N SER A 125 9.27 6.19 -13.07
CA SER A 125 10.64 6.64 -13.20
C SER A 125 11.20 6.98 -11.82
N ALA A 126 12.51 7.21 -11.73
CA ALA A 126 13.14 7.68 -10.50
C ALA A 126 12.51 9.00 -10.02
N ARG A 127 12.18 9.88 -10.95
CA ARG A 127 11.52 11.17 -10.64
C ARG A 127 10.11 10.95 -10.09
N GLU A 128 9.34 10.08 -10.73
CA GLU A 128 7.98 9.76 -10.26
C GLU A 128 8.00 9.10 -8.89
N MET A 129 8.98 8.23 -8.64
CA MET A 129 9.17 7.63 -7.33
C MET A 129 9.47 8.71 -6.28
N GLN A 130 10.33 9.66 -6.60
CA GLN A 130 10.65 10.77 -5.70
C GLN A 130 9.41 11.62 -5.42
N GLN A 131 8.59 11.88 -6.43
CA GLN A 131 7.33 12.62 -6.27
C GLN A 131 6.36 11.88 -5.36
N ALA A 132 6.26 10.57 -5.47
CA ALA A 132 5.43 9.76 -4.59
C ALA A 132 5.91 9.84 -3.13
N LYS A 133 7.23 9.76 -2.93
CA LYS A 133 7.82 9.87 -1.59
C LYS A 133 7.59 11.26 -0.98
N GLU A 134 7.66 12.31 -1.79
CA GLU A 134 7.37 13.67 -1.36
C GLU A 134 5.89 13.81 -0.97
N PHE A 135 4.99 13.20 -1.72
CA PHE A 135 3.57 13.20 -1.37
C PHE A 135 3.34 12.50 -0.02
N SER A 136 3.98 11.36 0.21
CA SER A 136 3.94 10.68 1.50
C SER A 136 4.38 11.60 2.64
N ASN A 137 5.49 12.31 2.46
CA ASN A 137 5.99 13.25 3.45
C ASN A 137 5.03 14.41 3.70
N GLN A 138 4.41 14.93 2.66
CA GLN A 138 3.41 15.99 2.79
C GLN A 138 2.20 15.52 3.60
N LEU A 139 1.74 14.29 3.38
CA LEU A 139 0.67 13.71 4.19
C LEU A 139 1.06 13.64 5.66
N CYS A 140 2.27 13.19 5.95
CA CYS A 140 2.77 13.12 7.32
C CYS A 140 2.76 14.50 7.98
N LEU A 141 3.25 15.51 7.28
CA LEU A 141 3.27 16.89 7.80
C LEU A 141 1.87 17.42 8.05
N GLN A 142 0.92 17.17 7.15
CA GLN A 142 -0.47 17.58 7.33
C GLN A 142 -1.09 16.97 8.59
N TYR A 143 -0.93 15.65 8.76
CA TYR A 143 -1.52 14.96 9.91
C TYR A 143 -0.83 15.31 11.22
N LEU A 144 0.48 15.50 11.21
CA LEU A 144 1.23 15.93 12.40
C LEU A 144 0.83 17.35 12.82
N SER A 145 0.53 18.24 11.89
CA SER A 145 0.09 19.61 12.20
C SER A 145 -1.28 19.63 12.89
N LEU A 146 -2.13 18.63 12.64
CA LEU A 146 -3.44 18.52 13.27
C LEU A 146 -3.37 18.03 14.72
N ILE A 147 -2.30 17.34 15.08
CA ILE A 147 -2.08 16.79 16.42
C ILE A 147 -1.54 17.87 17.38
N HIS A 148 -0.82 18.81 16.85
CA HIS A 148 -0.24 19.93 17.60
C HIS A 148 -1.13 21.18 17.47
#